data_cb89a63ea7bb9c3cf7c87cf084692e46
#
_entry.id   cb89a63ea7bb9c3cf7c87cf084692e46
#
_cell.length_a   1.000
_cell.length_b   1.000
_cell.length_c   1.000
_cell.angle_alpha   90.00
_cell.angle_beta   90.00
_cell.angle_gamma   90.00
#
_symmetry.space_group_name_H-M   'P 1'
#
loop_
_entity.id
_entity.type
_entity.pdbx_description
1 polymer ?
#
loop_
_entity_poly.entity_id
_entity_poly.type
_entity_poly.pdbx_seq_one_letter_code
_entity_poly.pdbx_strand_id
1 'polypeptide(L)'
;MGMDKVIIVGQNPSAVEKSGTFRKLDQWVAEWKLNSGYDFMNCSDEVGQKYTIDYESLKVTSKYDKVIALGNVASDSLKKLDIIHFQMPHPSGLNRQLNDKEFEKKKIKECYNYLYTWATLLRTNHSRK
;
A
#
# COMPACT_ATOMS: atom_id res chain seq x y z
N MET A 1 -15.23 9.98 -14.68
CA MET A 1 -14.74 10.42 -14.50
C MET A 1 -14.21 10.61 -13.43
N GLY A 2 -13.96 10.91 -12.83
CA GLY A 2 -13.41 11.13 -11.59
C GLY A 2 -12.09 10.44 -11.38
N MET A 3 -11.46 10.81 -10.31
CA MET A 3 -10.20 10.20 -9.93
C MET A 3 -10.46 8.86 -9.28
N ASP A 4 -9.50 7.96 -9.46
CA ASP A 4 -9.57 6.68 -8.79
C ASP A 4 -9.55 6.88 -7.29
N LYS A 5 -10.30 6.06 -6.58
CA LYS A 5 -10.24 6.03 -5.13
C LYS A 5 -9.09 5.12 -4.71
N VAL A 6 -8.19 5.66 -3.91
CA VAL A 6 -6.99 4.95 -3.49
C VAL A 6 -6.99 4.77 -1.98
N ILE A 7 -6.67 3.57 -1.52
CA ILE A 7 -6.46 3.35 -0.09
C ILE A 7 -5.12 2.66 0.13
N ILE A 8 -4.42 3.11 1.16
CA ILE A 8 -3.15 2.54 1.58
C ILE A 8 -3.38 1.79 2.87
N VAL A 9 -2.93 0.54 2.91
CA VAL A 9 -3.17 -0.36 4.04
C VAL A 9 -1.85 -0.65 4.75
N GLY A 10 -1.75 -0.22 5.99
CA GLY A 10 -0.58 -0.50 6.82
C GLY A 10 -0.82 -1.71 7.71
N GLN A 11 0.17 -2.02 8.53
CA GLN A 11 0.13 -3.19 9.38
C GLN A 11 -0.68 -2.94 10.65
N ASN A 12 -0.16 -2.12 11.55
CA ASN A 12 -0.85 -1.72 12.76
C ASN A 12 -0.20 -0.45 13.29
N PRO A 13 -0.86 0.30 14.18
CA PRO A 13 -0.31 1.55 14.66
C PRO A 13 0.99 1.34 15.42
N SER A 14 1.91 2.28 15.27
CA SER A 14 3.18 2.27 15.99
C SER A 14 2.98 2.83 17.39
N ALA A 15 3.70 2.26 18.35
CA ALA A 15 3.70 2.80 19.69
C ALA A 15 4.45 4.11 19.80
N VAL A 16 5.28 4.41 18.80
CA VAL A 16 6.10 5.61 18.78
C VAL A 16 5.57 6.57 17.74
N GLU A 17 5.16 7.74 18.18
CA GLU A 17 4.70 8.76 17.23
C GLU A 17 5.83 9.23 16.35
N LYS A 18 5.48 9.67 15.16
CA LYS A 18 6.43 10.24 14.21
C LYS A 18 7.55 9.27 13.88
N SER A 19 7.20 8.01 13.78
CA SER A 19 8.17 7.00 13.39
C SER A 19 8.66 7.26 11.96
N GLY A 20 9.79 6.67 11.62
CA GLY A 20 10.30 6.74 10.25
C GLY A 20 9.32 6.24 9.23
N THR A 21 8.37 5.40 9.67
CA THR A 21 7.34 4.87 8.79
C THR A 21 6.53 5.97 8.11
N PHE A 22 6.02 6.92 8.89
CA PHE A 22 5.22 7.98 8.31
C PHE A 22 6.04 8.91 7.44
N ARG A 23 7.28 9.17 7.84
CA ARG A 23 8.15 10.03 7.02
C ARG A 23 8.39 9.40 5.66
N LYS A 24 8.67 8.11 5.64
CA LYS A 24 8.92 7.41 4.39
C LYS A 24 7.65 7.36 3.55
N LEU A 25 6.52 7.08 4.17
CA LEU A 25 5.24 7.04 3.47
C LEU A 25 4.90 8.38 2.85
N ASP A 26 5.14 9.47 3.57
CA ASP A 26 4.90 10.81 3.03
C ASP A 26 5.72 11.06 1.77
N GLN A 27 6.98 10.60 1.77
CA GLN A 27 7.82 10.73 0.60
C GLN A 27 7.24 9.97 -0.58
N TRP A 28 6.80 8.75 -0.34
CA TRP A 28 6.23 7.92 -1.40
C TRP A 28 4.94 8.52 -1.95
N VAL A 29 4.08 8.99 -1.06
CA VAL A 29 2.80 9.60 -1.47
C VAL A 29 3.05 10.81 -2.37
N ALA A 30 4.07 11.61 -2.05
CA ALA A 30 4.43 12.74 -2.88
C ALA A 30 4.93 12.29 -4.25
N GLU A 31 5.74 11.22 -4.28
CA GLU A 31 6.24 10.69 -5.55
C GLU A 31 5.08 10.17 -6.42
N TRP A 32 4.07 9.60 -5.79
CA TRP A 32 2.90 9.09 -6.50
C TRP A 32 1.91 10.18 -6.85
N LYS A 33 2.15 11.41 -6.41
CA LYS A 33 1.30 12.56 -6.66
C LYS A 33 -0.10 12.38 -6.12
N LEU A 34 -0.23 11.66 -5.04
CA LEU A 34 -1.52 11.46 -4.39
C LEU A 34 -1.90 12.63 -3.49
N ASN A 35 -0.88 13.26 -2.88
CA ASN A 35 -1.10 14.37 -1.95
C ASN A 35 -2.05 13.93 -0.84
N SER A 36 -3.24 14.51 -0.76
CA SER A 36 -4.24 14.10 0.22
C SER A 36 -5.37 13.30 -0.43
N GLY A 37 -5.17 12.86 -1.66
CA GLY A 37 -6.21 12.15 -2.40
C GLY A 37 -6.20 10.65 -2.18
N TYR A 38 -6.04 10.22 -0.94
CA TYR A 38 -6.04 8.80 -0.62
C TYR A 38 -6.54 8.61 0.82
N ASP A 39 -7.00 7.41 1.09
CA ASP A 39 -7.37 7.02 2.46
C ASP A 39 -6.32 6.08 3.01
N PHE A 40 -6.27 5.96 4.31
CA PHE A 40 -5.30 5.09 4.98
C PHE A 40 -6.00 4.30 6.08
N MET A 41 -5.66 3.02 6.19
CA MET A 41 -6.10 2.22 7.33
C MET A 41 -5.03 1.20 7.66
N ASN A 42 -5.08 0.67 8.87
CA ASN A 42 -4.21 -0.43 9.28
C ASN A 42 -5.00 -1.74 9.30
N CYS A 43 -4.29 -2.85 9.21
CA CYS A 43 -4.91 -4.17 9.34
C CYS A 43 -5.46 -4.41 10.74
N SER A 44 -4.92 -3.70 11.73
CA SER A 44 -5.35 -3.82 13.11
C SER A 44 -5.23 -2.45 13.77
N ASP A 45 -6.12 -2.17 14.70
CA ASP A 45 -6.04 -0.95 15.49
C ASP A 45 -5.18 -1.14 16.74
N GLU A 46 -4.74 -2.38 16.99
CA GLU A 46 -3.99 -2.69 18.20
C GLU A 46 -2.53 -2.32 18.03
N VAL A 47 -1.98 -1.65 19.03
CA VAL A 47 -0.59 -1.21 19.04
C VAL A 47 0.31 -2.32 19.55
N GLY A 48 1.51 -2.42 18.97
CA GLY A 48 2.50 -3.34 19.50
C GLY A 48 2.69 -4.56 18.63
N GLN A 49 3.44 -5.53 19.15
CA GLN A 49 3.81 -6.70 18.38
C GLN A 49 2.73 -7.78 18.36
N LYS A 50 1.84 -7.74 19.35
CA LYS A 50 0.73 -8.70 19.40
C LYS A 50 -0.55 -7.97 19.03
N TYR A 51 -1.16 -8.40 17.95
CA TYR A 51 -2.38 -7.78 17.47
C TYR A 51 -3.15 -8.78 16.63
N THR A 52 -4.43 -8.49 16.46
CA THR A 52 -5.32 -9.34 15.68
C THR A 52 -5.70 -8.59 14.42
N ILE A 53 -5.65 -9.26 13.27
CA ILE A 53 -6.05 -8.66 12.01
C ILE A 53 -7.57 -8.50 12.00
N ASP A 54 -8.01 -7.30 11.67
CA ASP A 54 -9.44 -6.97 11.58
C ASP A 54 -9.91 -7.17 10.14
N TYR A 55 -10.17 -8.42 9.79
CA TYR A 55 -10.57 -8.76 8.44
C TYR A 55 -11.88 -8.11 8.04
N GLU A 56 -12.77 -7.94 9.00
CA GLU A 56 -14.06 -7.32 8.71
C GLU A 56 -13.90 -5.90 8.20
N SER A 57 -13.05 -5.13 8.88
CA SER A 57 -12.78 -3.75 8.45
C SER A 57 -12.03 -3.71 7.13
N LEU A 58 -11.15 -4.67 6.89
CA LEU A 58 -10.38 -4.70 5.65
C LEU A 58 -11.25 -4.90 4.42
N LYS A 59 -12.42 -5.47 4.57
CA LYS A 59 -13.30 -5.69 3.43
C LYS A 59 -13.69 -4.40 2.73
N VAL A 60 -13.63 -3.27 3.43
CA VAL A 60 -13.98 -1.99 2.82
C VAL A 60 -13.04 -1.63 1.67
N THR A 61 -11.81 -2.17 1.69
CA THR A 61 -10.84 -1.86 0.64
C THR A 61 -11.29 -2.36 -0.73
N SER A 62 -12.17 -3.34 -0.77
CA SER A 62 -12.67 -3.85 -2.05
C SER A 62 -13.49 -2.81 -2.81
N LYS A 63 -13.89 -1.74 -2.15
CA LYS A 63 -14.65 -0.66 -2.79
C LYS A 63 -13.74 0.39 -3.41
N TYR A 64 -12.44 0.26 -3.22
CA TYR A 64 -11.49 1.22 -3.76
C TYR A 64 -10.98 0.74 -5.11
N ASP A 65 -10.62 1.69 -5.96
CA ASP A 65 -10.10 1.38 -7.29
C ASP A 65 -8.68 0.86 -7.22
N LYS A 66 -7.91 1.40 -6.29
CA LYS A 66 -6.51 1.01 -6.12
C LYS A 66 -6.22 0.79 -4.65
N VAL A 67 -5.55 -0.31 -4.35
CA VAL A 67 -5.20 -0.69 -2.98
C VAL A 67 -3.70 -0.92 -2.91
N ILE A 68 -3.04 -0.22 -2.00
CA ILE A 68 -1.59 -0.38 -1.80
C ILE A 68 -1.37 -0.97 -0.43
N ALA A 69 -0.70 -2.12 -0.38
CA ALA A 69 -0.36 -2.77 0.88
C ALA A 69 1.07 -2.45 1.26
N LEU A 70 1.28 -2.06 2.50
CA LEU A 70 2.61 -1.75 3.01
C LEU A 70 3.16 -2.94 3.78
N GLY A 71 3.97 -3.75 3.12
CA GLY A 71 4.63 -4.88 3.73
C GLY A 71 3.86 -6.17 3.61
N ASN A 72 4.47 -7.24 4.15
CA ASN A 72 3.93 -8.58 3.98
C ASN A 72 2.64 -8.83 4.75
N VAL A 73 2.54 -8.30 5.95
CA VAL A 73 1.34 -8.55 6.77
C VAL A 73 0.12 -7.98 6.09
N ALA A 74 0.20 -6.74 5.63
CA ALA A 74 -0.93 -6.11 4.94
C ALA A 74 -1.27 -6.88 3.67
N SER A 75 -0.25 -7.24 2.89
CA SER A 75 -0.47 -7.94 1.64
C SER A 75 -1.09 -9.31 1.87
N ASP A 76 -0.58 -10.07 2.83
CA ASP A 76 -1.11 -11.40 3.11
C ASP A 76 -2.55 -11.33 3.59
N SER A 77 -2.87 -10.32 4.39
CA SER A 77 -4.23 -10.13 4.89
C SER A 77 -5.21 -9.88 3.74
N LEU A 78 -4.79 -9.03 2.81
CA LEU A 78 -5.63 -8.72 1.66
C LEU A 78 -5.77 -9.91 0.73
N LYS A 79 -4.72 -10.72 0.59
CA LYS A 79 -4.78 -11.93 -0.23
C LYS A 79 -5.79 -12.92 0.32
N LYS A 80 -5.89 -13.03 1.64
CA LYS A 80 -6.87 -13.92 2.26
C LYS A 80 -8.30 -13.50 1.94
N LEU A 81 -8.50 -12.23 1.65
CA LEU A 81 -9.82 -11.72 1.28
C LEU A 81 -10.01 -11.61 -0.23
N ASP A 82 -9.05 -12.10 -1.00
CA ASP A 82 -9.07 -12.03 -2.47
C ASP A 82 -9.18 -10.60 -2.98
N ILE A 83 -8.54 -9.67 -2.28
CA ILE A 83 -8.55 -8.27 -2.68
C ILE A 83 -7.29 -7.96 -3.48
N ILE A 84 -7.47 -7.52 -4.72
CA ILE A 84 -6.36 -7.18 -5.58
C ILE A 84 -5.69 -5.90 -5.07
N HIS A 85 -4.36 -5.92 -5.01
CA HIS A 85 -3.60 -4.79 -4.46
C HIS A 85 -2.19 -4.82 -5.00
N PHE A 86 -1.48 -3.71 -4.79
CA PHE A 86 -0.05 -3.61 -5.08
C PHE A 86 0.69 -3.64 -3.74
N GLN A 87 1.74 -4.45 -3.67
CA GLN A 87 2.51 -4.56 -2.43
C GLN A 87 3.77 -3.71 -2.50
N MET A 88 3.89 -2.78 -1.54
CA MET A 88 5.11 -2.03 -1.31
C MET A 88 5.85 -2.66 -0.14
N PRO A 89 7.18 -2.48 -0.07
CA PRO A 89 7.90 -2.88 1.15
C PRO A 89 7.39 -2.06 2.33
N HIS A 90 7.52 -2.62 3.53
CA HIS A 90 7.10 -1.89 4.72
C HIS A 90 8.00 -0.65 4.88
N PRO A 91 7.43 0.52 5.12
CA PRO A 91 8.23 1.75 5.17
C PRO A 91 8.94 2.00 6.50
N SER A 92 9.11 0.98 7.30
CA SER A 92 9.81 1.09 8.57
C SER A 92 11.30 1.34 8.36
N GLY A 93 11.90 2.16 9.22
CA GLY A 93 13.34 2.36 9.19
C GLY A 93 14.13 1.11 9.48
N LEU A 94 13.48 0.08 10.03
CA LEU A 94 14.13 -1.19 10.31
C LEU A 94 14.07 -2.15 9.12
N ASN A 95 13.39 -1.78 8.05
CA ASN A 95 13.27 -2.65 6.89
C ASN A 95 14.56 -2.58 6.06
N ARG A 96 15.30 -3.68 6.04
CA ARG A 96 16.60 -3.73 5.35
C ARG A 96 16.47 -3.57 3.83
N GLN A 97 15.31 -3.90 3.28
CA GLN A 97 15.12 -3.75 1.83
C GLN A 97 15.28 -2.30 1.40
N LEU A 98 14.95 -1.37 2.29
CA LEU A 98 15.03 0.04 1.95
C LEU A 98 16.46 0.60 2.00
N ASN A 99 17.42 -0.22 2.44
CA ASN A 99 18.82 0.17 2.34
C ASN A 99 19.29 0.14 0.88
N ASP A 100 18.62 -0.63 0.05
CA ASP A 100 18.92 -0.68 -1.38
C ASP A 100 18.09 0.39 -2.07
N LYS A 101 18.74 1.51 -2.40
CA LYS A 101 18.02 2.63 -3.00
C LYS A 101 17.46 2.32 -4.37
N GLU A 102 18.12 1.46 -5.12
CA GLU A 102 17.62 1.07 -6.43
C GLU A 102 16.36 0.24 -6.29
N PHE A 103 16.32 -0.65 -5.31
CA PHE A 103 15.12 -1.43 -5.04
C PHE A 103 13.96 -0.52 -4.68
N GLU A 104 14.20 0.45 -3.80
CA GLU A 104 13.13 1.38 -3.38
C GLU A 104 12.62 2.18 -4.58
N LYS A 105 13.53 2.72 -5.39
CA LYS A 105 13.13 3.48 -6.58
C LYS A 105 12.29 2.64 -7.52
N LYS A 106 12.70 1.40 -7.72
CA LYS A 106 11.97 0.49 -8.60
C LYS A 106 10.56 0.27 -8.11
N LYS A 107 10.41 0.03 -6.80
CA LYS A 107 9.08 -0.21 -6.24
C LYS A 107 8.21 1.03 -6.32
N ILE A 108 8.78 2.20 -6.09
CA ILE A 108 8.03 3.46 -6.21
C ILE A 108 7.51 3.61 -7.63
N LYS A 109 8.38 3.35 -8.61
CA LYS A 109 7.98 3.47 -10.02
C LYS A 109 6.92 2.46 -10.40
N GLU A 110 7.08 1.22 -9.94
CA GLU A 110 6.10 0.18 -10.23
C GLU A 110 4.74 0.54 -9.63
N CYS A 111 4.74 1.09 -8.44
CA CYS A 111 3.49 1.52 -7.82
C CYS A 111 2.86 2.69 -8.56
N TYR A 112 3.68 3.63 -9.00
CA TYR A 112 3.19 4.74 -9.82
C TYR A 112 2.49 4.22 -11.06
N ASN A 113 3.11 3.24 -11.72
CA ASN A 113 2.52 2.65 -12.91
C ASN A 113 1.21 1.94 -12.59
N TYR A 114 1.18 1.22 -11.47
CA TYR A 114 -0.04 0.58 -11.03
C TYR A 114 -1.17 1.59 -10.85
N LEU A 115 -0.85 2.74 -10.26
CA LEU A 115 -1.85 3.76 -9.98
C LEU A 115 -2.39 4.42 -11.25
N TYR A 116 -1.53 4.65 -12.23
CA TYR A 116 -1.90 5.53 -13.34
C TYR A 116 -1.98 4.87 -14.71
N THR A 117 -1.59 3.61 -14.82
CA THR A 117 -1.65 2.94 -16.11
C THR A 117 -2.56 1.71 -16.08
N TRP A 118 -3.45 1.70 -15.13
CA TRP A 118 -4.34 0.57 -14.94
C TRP A 118 -5.07 0.15 -16.20
N ALA A 119 -5.70 1.10 -16.89
CA ALA A 119 -6.46 0.77 -18.09
C ALA A 119 -5.56 0.24 -19.19
N THR A 120 -4.37 0.81 -19.32
CA THR A 120 -3.40 0.37 -20.31
C THR A 120 -2.95 -1.06 -20.02
N LEU A 121 -2.71 -1.36 -18.75
CA LEU A 121 -2.30 -2.71 -18.36
C LEU A 121 -3.37 -3.72 -18.68
N LEU A 122 -4.63 -3.38 -18.46
CA LEU A 122 -5.72 -4.27 -18.80
C LEU A 122 -5.74 -4.59 -20.28
N ARG A 123 -5.61 -3.56 -21.11
CA ARG A 123 -5.61 -3.78 -22.55
C ARG A 123 -4.42 -4.61 -22.98
N THR A 124 -3.27 -4.37 -22.38
CA THR A 124 -2.06 -5.12 -22.69
C THR A 124 -2.25 -6.59 -22.34
N ASN A 125 -2.83 -6.85 -21.20
CA ASN A 125 -3.09 -8.22 -20.78
C ASN A 125 -4.01 -8.93 -21.76
N HIS A 126 -5.05 -8.23 -22.20
CA HIS A 126 -5.93 -8.81 -23.21
C HIS A 126 -5.18 -9.11 -24.50
N SER A 127 -4.30 -8.22 -24.89
CA SER A 127 -3.54 -8.41 -26.12
C SER A 127 -2.67 -9.64 -26.06
N ARG A 128 -2.15 -9.95 -24.89
CA ARG A 128 -1.27 -11.10 -24.74
C ARG A 128 -1.99 -12.42 -24.68
N LYS A 129 -3.26 -12.38 -24.47
CA LYS A 129 -4.04 -13.61 -24.47
C LYS A 129 -4.52 -13.93 -25.89
#